data_c0cfb55beae5586de0c573d70d7859e1
#
_entry.id   c0cfb55beae5586de0c573d70d7859e1
#
_cell.length_a   1.000
_cell.length_b   1.000
_cell.length_c   1.000
_cell.angle_alpha   90.00
_cell.angle_beta   90.00
_cell.angle_gamma   90.00
#
_symmetry.space_group_name_H-M   'P 1'
#
loop_
_entity.id
_entity.type
_entity.pdbx_description
1 polymer ?
#
loop_
_entity_poly.entity_id
_entity_poly.type
_entity_poly.pdbx_seq_one_letter_code
_entity_poly.pdbx_strand_id
1 'polypeptide(L)'
;MSSPGDYELDGDIAKQLKRNDQGLVPAIAQAESGEVLMMAWMDDHALAHTLATRWATYFSRSRNEYWVKGETSGHTQEVLGVRLDCDGDTILLTVRQRGGACHTGDRTCFDATDLLGGQS
;
A
#
# COMPACT_ATOMS: atom_id res chain seq x y z
N MET A 1 -7.09 18.43 11.09
CA MET A 1 -7.14 17.18 10.34
C MET A 1 -6.34 16.10 11.06
N SER A 2 -6.88 14.91 11.13
CA SER A 2 -6.19 13.79 11.77
C SER A 2 -5.08 13.26 10.87
N SER A 3 -3.92 12.99 11.46
CA SER A 3 -2.83 12.33 10.75
C SER A 3 -3.06 10.81 10.76
N PRO A 4 -2.39 10.05 9.88
CA PRO A 4 -2.56 8.60 9.88
C PRO A 4 -2.30 7.96 11.25
N GLY A 5 -1.36 8.49 12.03
CA GLY A 5 -1.05 7.97 13.35
C GLY A 5 -2.19 8.09 14.36
N ASP A 6 -3.17 8.93 14.10
CA ASP A 6 -4.34 9.11 14.98
C ASP A 6 -5.44 8.07 14.74
N TYR A 7 -5.31 7.25 13.71
CA TYR A 7 -6.30 6.24 13.37
C TYR A 7 -5.97 4.93 14.07
N GLU A 8 -6.99 4.28 14.59
CA GLU A 8 -6.81 3.00 15.25
C GLU A 8 -7.48 1.88 14.46
N LEU A 9 -6.79 0.75 14.37
CA LEU A 9 -7.27 -0.40 13.64
C LEU A 9 -8.28 -1.16 14.49
N ASP A 10 -9.38 -1.59 13.85
CA ASP A 10 -10.37 -2.45 14.46
C ASP A 10 -9.69 -3.70 15.04
N GLY A 11 -10.05 -4.06 16.28
CA GLY A 11 -9.40 -5.17 16.97
C GLY A 11 -9.56 -6.53 16.28
N ASP A 12 -10.70 -6.74 15.60
CA ASP A 12 -10.92 -8.00 14.89
C ASP A 12 -10.03 -8.11 13.65
N ILE A 13 -9.76 -6.98 13.00
CA ILE A 13 -8.81 -6.94 11.89
C ILE A 13 -7.39 -7.10 12.41
N ALA A 14 -7.06 -6.39 13.48
CA ALA A 14 -5.72 -6.42 14.06
C ALA A 14 -5.30 -7.84 14.46
N LYS A 15 -6.24 -8.64 14.97
CA LYS A 15 -5.98 -10.02 15.37
C LYS A 15 -5.58 -10.91 14.20
N GLN A 16 -5.98 -10.56 12.99
CA GLN A 16 -5.71 -11.37 11.80
C GLN A 16 -4.36 -11.05 11.17
N LEU A 17 -3.73 -9.96 11.59
CA LEU A 17 -2.46 -9.52 10.99
C LEU A 17 -1.28 -10.23 11.62
N LYS A 18 -0.38 -10.69 10.75
CA LYS A 18 0.89 -11.27 11.16
C LYS A 18 2.00 -10.29 10.79
N ARG A 19 2.41 -9.49 11.74
CA ARG A 19 3.37 -8.41 11.53
C ARG A 19 4.80 -8.92 11.62
N ASN A 20 5.72 -8.21 10.95
CA ASN A 20 7.14 -8.47 11.13
C ASN A 20 7.63 -7.89 12.47
N ASP A 21 8.94 -8.00 12.72
CA ASP A 21 9.54 -7.53 13.98
C ASP A 21 9.40 -6.02 14.18
N GLN A 22 9.12 -5.28 13.13
CA GLN A 22 8.95 -3.82 13.19
C GLN A 22 7.47 -3.42 13.30
N GLY A 23 6.58 -4.40 13.40
CA GLY A 23 5.14 -4.12 13.45
C GLY A 23 4.54 -3.81 12.10
N LEU A 24 5.18 -4.22 11.00
CA LEU A 24 4.79 -3.88 9.65
C LEU A 24 4.32 -5.10 8.87
N VAL A 25 3.42 -4.86 7.92
CA VAL A 25 2.93 -5.86 6.97
C VAL A 25 3.10 -5.29 5.56
N PRO A 26 3.63 -6.07 4.61
CA PRO A 26 3.73 -5.59 3.23
C PRO A 26 2.36 -5.45 2.61
N ALA A 27 2.19 -4.41 1.81
CA ALA A 27 0.96 -4.14 1.10
C ALA A 27 1.25 -4.02 -0.39
N ILE A 28 0.58 -4.86 -1.18
CA ILE A 28 0.71 -4.87 -2.63
C ILE A 28 -0.45 -4.05 -3.20
N ALA A 29 -0.15 -3.08 -4.05
CA ALA A 29 -1.17 -2.32 -4.76
C ALA A 29 -1.32 -2.87 -6.17
N GLN A 30 -2.55 -3.28 -6.50
CA GLN A 30 -2.90 -3.89 -7.77
C GLN A 30 -4.02 -3.07 -8.41
N ALA A 31 -3.87 -2.76 -9.69
CA ALA A 31 -4.89 -2.05 -10.44
C ALA A 31 -6.13 -2.93 -10.67
N GLU A 32 -7.25 -2.30 -11.00
CA GLU A 32 -8.49 -3.02 -11.34
C GLU A 32 -8.28 -4.03 -12.46
N SER A 33 -7.36 -3.76 -13.37
CA SER A 33 -7.03 -4.65 -14.48
C SER A 33 -6.30 -5.93 -14.05
N GLY A 34 -5.82 -5.96 -12.82
CA GLY A 34 -4.98 -7.04 -12.31
C GLY A 34 -3.49 -6.74 -12.38
N GLU A 35 -3.11 -5.61 -12.94
CA GLU A 35 -1.71 -5.21 -13.02
C GLU A 35 -1.17 -4.90 -11.63
N VAL A 36 -0.04 -5.51 -11.26
CA VAL A 36 0.62 -5.21 -9.98
C VAL A 36 1.43 -3.92 -10.14
N LEU A 37 1.18 -2.95 -9.28
CA LEU A 37 1.75 -1.61 -9.41
C LEU A 37 2.95 -1.36 -8.52
N MET A 38 2.87 -1.78 -7.26
CA MET A 38 3.94 -1.50 -6.29
C MET A 38 3.72 -2.32 -5.03
N MET A 39 4.75 -2.34 -4.18
CA MET A 39 4.64 -2.85 -2.82
C MET A 39 5.24 -1.80 -1.87
N ALA A 40 4.56 -1.59 -0.75
CA ALA A 40 5.05 -0.74 0.31
C ALA A 40 4.64 -1.35 1.65
N TRP A 41 4.89 -0.65 2.75
CA TRP A 41 4.65 -1.19 4.08
C TRP A 41 3.53 -0.43 4.78
N MET A 42 2.80 -1.15 5.64
CA MET A 42 1.78 -0.56 6.51
C MET A 42 1.98 -1.03 7.93
N ASP A 43 1.86 -0.14 8.89
CA ASP A 43 1.60 -0.52 10.27
C ASP A 43 0.09 -0.50 10.50
N ASP A 44 -0.35 -0.76 11.73
CA ASP A 44 -1.77 -0.78 12.06
C ASP A 44 -2.46 0.55 11.76
N HIS A 45 -1.77 1.66 12.04
CA HIS A 45 -2.34 3.00 11.83
C HIS A 45 -2.51 3.31 10.34
N ALA A 46 -1.52 2.95 9.53
CA ALA A 46 -1.60 3.16 8.07
C ALA A 46 -2.75 2.37 7.47
N LEU A 47 -2.93 1.14 7.90
CA LEU A 47 -4.05 0.31 7.43
C LEU A 47 -5.38 0.92 7.88
N ALA A 48 -5.48 1.34 9.14
CA ALA A 48 -6.69 1.97 9.66
C ALA A 48 -7.05 3.23 8.87
N HIS A 49 -6.07 4.07 8.57
CA HIS A 49 -6.27 5.29 7.79
C HIS A 49 -6.74 4.95 6.37
N THR A 50 -6.13 3.95 5.76
CA THR A 50 -6.53 3.49 4.42
C THR A 50 -7.98 3.02 4.40
N LEU A 51 -8.38 2.22 5.40
CA LEU A 51 -9.74 1.70 5.47
C LEU A 51 -10.77 2.82 5.70
N ALA A 52 -10.39 3.82 6.49
CA ALA A 52 -11.30 4.92 6.82
C ALA A 52 -11.44 5.92 5.68
N THR A 53 -10.35 6.28 5.03
CA THR A 53 -10.34 7.35 4.02
C THR A 53 -10.47 6.85 2.60
N ARG A 54 -10.14 5.59 2.35
CA ARG A 54 -10.07 4.96 1.03
C ARG A 54 -8.92 5.49 0.18
N TRP A 55 -7.98 6.22 0.78
CA TRP A 55 -6.75 6.65 0.11
C TRP A 55 -5.60 5.80 0.63
N ALA A 56 -4.86 5.15 -0.27
CA ALA A 56 -3.78 4.25 0.12
C ALA A 56 -2.72 5.01 0.91
N THR A 57 -2.47 4.54 2.12
CA THR A 57 -1.58 5.16 3.08
C THR A 57 -0.57 4.13 3.53
N TYR A 58 0.70 4.50 3.50
CA TYR A 58 1.81 3.59 3.80
C TYR A 58 2.69 4.15 4.90
N PHE A 59 3.58 3.31 5.39
CA PHE A 59 4.59 3.71 6.36
C PHE A 59 5.97 3.57 5.74
N SER A 60 6.74 4.66 5.75
CA SER A 60 8.12 4.66 5.23
C SER A 60 9.07 4.22 6.33
N ARG A 61 9.76 3.09 6.11
CA ARG A 61 10.73 2.59 7.08
C ARG A 61 11.97 3.48 7.15
N SER A 62 12.40 3.99 6.00
CA SER A 62 13.60 4.82 5.94
C SER A 62 13.43 6.19 6.57
N ARG A 63 12.22 6.76 6.46
CA ARG A 63 11.94 8.08 7.03
C ARG A 63 11.20 8.02 8.36
N ASN A 64 10.74 6.83 8.74
CA ASN A 64 9.96 6.61 9.95
C ASN A 64 8.73 7.55 10.01
N GLU A 65 7.99 7.59 8.89
CA GLU A 65 6.82 8.46 8.79
C GLU A 65 5.75 7.86 7.88
N TYR A 66 4.52 8.33 8.04
CA TYR A 66 3.41 7.95 7.17
C TYR A 66 3.43 8.78 5.90
N TRP A 67 2.91 8.19 4.80
CA TRP A 67 2.69 8.94 3.58
C TRP A 67 1.44 8.43 2.89
N VAL A 68 0.62 9.38 2.43
CA VAL A 68 -0.57 9.08 1.63
C VAL A 68 -0.12 9.13 0.17
N LYS A 69 -0.32 8.02 -0.54
CA LYS A 69 0.16 7.89 -1.92
C LYS A 69 -0.44 8.99 -2.79
N GLY A 70 0.43 9.75 -3.43
CA GLY A 70 0.01 10.81 -4.35
C GLY A 70 -0.44 12.10 -3.67
N GLU A 71 -0.28 12.24 -2.36
CA GLU A 71 -0.71 13.43 -1.62
C GLU A 71 -0.09 14.71 -2.20
N THR A 72 1.18 14.64 -2.61
CA THR A 72 1.88 15.79 -3.18
C THR A 72 1.89 15.75 -4.72
N SER A 73 2.12 14.57 -5.31
CA SER A 73 2.28 14.43 -6.76
C SER A 73 0.96 14.38 -7.52
N GLY A 74 -0.14 14.10 -6.85
CA GLY A 74 -1.43 13.86 -7.50
C GLY A 74 -1.61 12.45 -8.02
N HIS A 75 -0.60 11.59 -7.96
CA HIS A 75 -0.66 10.20 -8.42
C HIS A 75 -1.24 9.32 -7.33
N THR A 76 -2.51 9.54 -7.01
CA THR A 76 -3.21 8.91 -5.89
C THR A 76 -3.63 7.48 -6.19
N GLN A 77 -3.91 6.74 -5.12
CA GLN A 77 -4.49 5.40 -5.20
C GLN A 77 -5.79 5.40 -4.40
N GLU A 78 -6.90 5.42 -5.10
CA GLU A 78 -8.20 5.24 -4.47
C GLU A 78 -8.41 3.74 -4.22
N VAL A 79 -8.64 3.37 -2.98
CA VAL A 79 -8.74 1.97 -2.58
C VAL A 79 -10.16 1.47 -2.80
N LEU A 80 -10.29 0.45 -3.64
CA LEU A 80 -11.57 -0.17 -3.99
C LEU A 80 -11.79 -1.47 -3.23
N GLY A 81 -10.71 -2.10 -2.77
CA GLY A 81 -10.79 -3.34 -2.00
C GLY A 81 -9.53 -3.56 -1.20
N VAL A 82 -9.67 -4.24 -0.08
CA VAL A 82 -8.56 -4.60 0.80
C VAL A 82 -8.75 -6.06 1.21
N ARG A 83 -7.74 -6.88 0.97
CA ARG A 83 -7.78 -8.30 1.36
C ARG A 83 -6.50 -8.66 2.10
N LEU A 84 -6.63 -9.62 3.00
CA LEU A 84 -5.46 -10.25 3.62
C LEU A 84 -5.24 -11.60 2.95
N ASP A 85 -3.98 -12.04 2.91
CA ASP A 85 -3.71 -13.37 2.42
C ASP A 85 -4.09 -14.41 3.48
N CYS A 86 -3.88 -15.71 3.17
CA CYS A 86 -4.43 -16.79 3.99
C CYS A 86 -3.91 -16.83 5.42
N ASP A 87 -2.71 -16.31 5.67
CA ASP A 87 -2.13 -16.28 7.02
C ASP A 87 -1.96 -14.86 7.57
N GLY A 88 -2.48 -13.86 6.87
CA GLY A 88 -2.53 -12.48 7.38
C GLY A 88 -1.20 -11.74 7.35
N ASP A 89 -0.22 -12.21 6.57
CA ASP A 89 1.10 -11.59 6.51
C ASP A 89 1.31 -10.68 5.32
N THR A 90 0.29 -10.51 4.47
CA THR A 90 0.36 -9.65 3.29
C THR A 90 -1.01 -9.02 3.03
N ILE A 91 -1.01 -7.75 2.72
CA ILE A 91 -2.22 -7.00 2.39
C ILE A 91 -2.26 -6.81 0.87
N LEU A 92 -3.41 -7.06 0.26
CA LEU A 92 -3.63 -6.77 -1.15
C LEU A 92 -4.64 -5.64 -1.26
N LEU A 93 -4.21 -4.53 -1.85
CA LEU A 93 -5.09 -3.40 -2.16
C LEU A 93 -5.46 -3.46 -3.63
N THR A 94 -6.76 -3.39 -3.93
CA THR A 94 -7.21 -3.12 -5.28
C THR A 94 -7.44 -1.64 -5.37
N VAL A 95 -6.77 -0.98 -6.32
CA VAL A 95 -6.77 0.48 -6.38
C VAL A 95 -7.11 1.00 -7.77
N ARG A 96 -7.65 2.22 -7.79
CA ARG A 96 -7.73 3.03 -9.00
C ARG A 96 -6.54 3.96 -8.96
N GLN A 97 -5.53 3.66 -9.79
CA GLN A 97 -4.30 4.44 -9.84
C GLN A 97 -4.44 5.63 -10.75
N ARG A 98 -4.15 6.81 -10.23
CA ARG A 98 -4.10 8.04 -11.02
C ARG A 98 -2.64 8.33 -11.33
N GLY A 99 -2.30 8.37 -12.63
CA GLY A 99 -0.91 8.56 -13.04
C GLY A 99 -0.05 7.32 -12.79
N GLY A 100 1.26 7.50 -12.75
CA GLY A 100 2.18 6.40 -12.50
C GLY A 100 2.29 6.05 -11.03
N ALA A 101 2.45 4.78 -10.73
CA ALA A 101 2.62 4.32 -9.35
C ALA A 101 4.04 4.56 -8.84
N CYS A 102 5.03 4.50 -9.73
CA CYS A 102 6.43 4.67 -9.35
C CYS A 102 6.79 6.16 -9.25
N HIS A 103 7.68 6.50 -8.30
CA HIS A 103 8.17 7.88 -8.17
C HIS A 103 8.91 8.37 -9.40
N THR A 104 9.37 7.46 -10.26
CA THR A 104 10.00 7.79 -11.55
C THR A 104 8.99 8.23 -12.60
N GLY A 105 7.69 8.08 -12.35
CA GLY A 105 6.62 8.34 -13.32
C GLY A 105 6.15 7.12 -14.07
N ASP A 106 6.83 5.98 -13.93
CA ASP A 106 6.42 4.73 -14.57
C ASP A 106 5.07 4.25 -14.03
N ARG A 107 4.32 3.59 -14.88
CA ARG A 107 3.00 3.04 -14.52
C ARG A 107 3.10 2.12 -13.33
N THR A 108 4.11 1.24 -13.31
CA THR A 108 4.35 0.30 -12.23
C THR A 108 5.81 0.35 -11.80
N CYS A 109 6.06 0.10 -10.51
CA CYS A 109 7.42 0.00 -10.00
C CYS A 109 8.17 -1.19 -10.59
N PHE A 110 7.45 -2.15 -11.15
CA PHE A 110 8.03 -3.37 -11.70
C PHE A 110 8.48 -3.21 -13.16
N ASP A 111 8.37 -2.02 -13.73
CA ASP A 111 8.96 -1.70 -15.03
C ASP A 111 10.49 -1.48 -14.97
N ALA A 112 11.04 -1.41 -13.77
CA ALA A 112 12.43 -0.99 -13.57
C ALA A 112 13.45 -2.00 -14.09
N THR A 113 13.29 -3.29 -13.74
CA THR A 113 14.32 -4.30 -14.06
C THR A 113 13.66 -5.64 -14.33
N ASP A 114 13.95 -6.21 -15.49
CA ASP A 114 13.51 -7.55 -15.86
C ASP A 114 14.70 -8.50 -15.70
N LEU A 115 14.65 -9.39 -14.72
CA LEU A 115 15.76 -10.27 -14.38
C LEU A 115 15.97 -11.41 -15.38
N LEU A 116 14.90 -11.79 -16.08
CA LEU A 116 15.03 -12.81 -17.14
C LEU A 116 15.40 -12.19 -18.48
N GLY A 117 15.16 -10.89 -18.63
CA GLY A 117 15.49 -10.16 -19.85
C GLY A 117 14.72 -10.63 -21.08
N GLY A 118 14.58 -9.75 -22.07
CA GLY A 118 13.98 -10.11 -23.34
C GLY A 118 12.52 -10.52 -23.32
N GLN A 119 11.86 -10.39 -22.21
CA GLN A 119 10.43 -10.63 -22.10
C GLN A 119 9.68 -9.41 -22.60
N SER A 120 8.75 -9.58 -23.46
CA SER A 120 7.98 -8.47 -24.00
C SER A 120 6.53 -8.56 -23.61
#